data_b186ae9035b8dcbed3d712981769c2aa
#
_entry.id   b186ae9035b8dcbed3d712981769c2aa
#
_cell.length_a   1.000
_cell.length_b   1.000
_cell.length_c   1.000
_cell.angle_alpha   90.00
_cell.angle_beta   90.00
_cell.angle_gamma   90.00
#
_symmetry.space_group_name_H-M   'P 1'
#
loop_
_entity.id
_entity.type
_entity.pdbx_description
1 polymer ?
#
loop_
_entity_poly.entity_id
_entity_poly.type
_entity_poly.pdbx_seq_one_letter_code
_entity_poly.pdbx_strand_id
1 'polypeptide(L)'
;MLSQEFFNSFITIYRPYLKLAEPILEKHNIYYGQWLILRDIAEYQPTTLIEISHRRAIEKPTARKTLKALIENDLITVENSLEDKRQKFLTLTPKGHELYEIVCLDVQKLQQAVVAKTNISQDQMQETINVMKQIHEILLKEAHND
;
A
#
# COMPACT_ATOMS: atom_id res chain seq x y z
N MET A 1 -14.15 26.41 -4.32
CA MET A 1 -13.76 26.48 -2.89
C MET A 1 -12.45 25.75 -2.70
N LEU A 2 -11.56 26.31 -1.92
CA LEU A 2 -10.18 25.80 -1.79
C LEU A 2 -10.08 24.37 -1.25
N SER A 3 -10.88 24.01 -0.24
CA SER A 3 -10.89 22.67 0.30
C SER A 3 -11.33 21.63 -0.73
N GLN A 4 -12.30 21.93 -1.55
CA GLN A 4 -12.75 21.04 -2.62
C GLN A 4 -11.65 20.84 -3.67
N GLU A 5 -11.02 21.93 -4.08
CA GLU A 5 -9.89 21.88 -5.02
C GLU A 5 -8.74 21.07 -4.46
N PHE A 6 -8.46 21.22 -3.16
CA PHE A 6 -7.42 20.47 -2.47
C PHE A 6 -7.68 18.95 -2.54
N PHE A 7 -8.88 18.52 -2.18
CA PHE A 7 -9.23 17.09 -2.24
C PHE A 7 -9.22 16.55 -3.66
N ASN A 8 -9.79 17.32 -4.61
CA ASN A 8 -9.82 16.90 -6.01
C ASN A 8 -8.41 16.74 -6.59
N SER A 9 -7.45 17.53 -6.12
CA SER A 9 -6.08 17.50 -6.62
C SER A 9 -5.41 16.15 -6.39
N PHE A 10 -5.53 15.58 -5.20
CA PHE A 10 -4.91 14.27 -4.99
C PHE A 10 -5.75 13.11 -5.53
N ILE A 11 -7.07 13.24 -5.59
CA ILE A 11 -7.93 12.21 -6.18
C ILE A 11 -7.66 12.06 -7.68
N THR A 12 -7.47 13.17 -8.39
CA THR A 12 -7.28 13.16 -9.85
C THR A 12 -5.94 12.61 -10.30
N ILE A 13 -4.90 12.65 -9.48
CA ILE A 13 -3.59 12.11 -9.87
C ILE A 13 -3.51 10.60 -9.75
N TYR A 14 -4.43 9.96 -9.04
CA TYR A 14 -4.39 8.53 -8.76
C TYR A 14 -4.48 7.67 -10.03
N ARG A 15 -5.47 7.93 -10.89
CA ARG A 15 -5.67 7.15 -12.13
C ARG A 15 -4.51 7.26 -13.12
N PRO A 16 -4.03 8.47 -13.46
CA PRO A 16 -2.85 8.58 -14.33
C PRO A 16 -1.61 7.90 -13.74
N TYR A 17 -1.43 7.99 -12.43
CA TYR A 17 -0.34 7.30 -11.75
C TYR A 17 -0.45 5.78 -11.94
N LEU A 18 -1.64 5.21 -11.74
CA LEU A 18 -1.86 3.78 -11.91
C LEU A 18 -1.57 3.32 -13.33
N LYS A 19 -1.93 4.11 -14.34
CA LYS A 19 -1.65 3.76 -15.74
C LYS A 19 -0.17 3.56 -16.00
N LEU A 20 0.68 4.28 -15.27
CA LEU A 20 2.14 4.14 -15.41
C LEU A 20 2.70 3.06 -14.50
N ALA A 21 2.12 2.86 -13.33
CA ALA A 21 2.60 1.89 -12.34
C ALA A 21 2.18 0.46 -12.67
N GLU A 22 0.95 0.25 -13.16
CA GLU A 22 0.42 -1.08 -13.45
C GLU A 22 1.29 -1.92 -14.40
N PRO A 23 1.82 -1.38 -15.52
CA PRO A 23 2.69 -2.17 -16.39
C PRO A 23 3.95 -2.68 -15.69
N ILE A 24 4.48 -1.90 -14.74
CA ILE A 24 5.63 -2.32 -13.93
C ILE A 24 5.28 -3.53 -13.07
N LEU A 25 4.11 -3.48 -12.43
CA LEU A 25 3.63 -4.58 -11.59
C LEU A 25 3.33 -5.83 -12.43
N GLU A 26 2.73 -5.67 -13.59
CA GLU A 26 2.41 -6.76 -14.51
C GLU A 26 3.66 -7.54 -14.93
N LYS A 27 4.78 -6.86 -15.12
CA LYS A 27 6.08 -7.49 -15.41
C LYS A 27 6.48 -8.49 -14.33
N HIS A 28 6.05 -8.26 -13.10
CA HIS A 28 6.36 -9.10 -11.95
C HIS A 28 5.18 -10.00 -11.57
N ASN A 29 4.16 -10.11 -12.43
CA ASN A 29 2.99 -10.97 -12.23
C ASN A 29 2.24 -10.65 -10.95
N ILE A 30 2.12 -9.39 -10.61
CA ILE A 30 1.35 -8.94 -9.44
C ILE A 30 0.42 -7.79 -9.84
N TYR A 31 -0.81 -7.82 -9.31
CA TYR A 31 -1.78 -6.76 -9.52
C TYR A 31 -1.62 -5.67 -8.47
N TYR A 32 -2.07 -4.46 -8.79
CA TYR A 32 -1.89 -3.31 -7.90
C TYR A 32 -2.50 -3.52 -6.52
N GLY A 33 -3.71 -4.08 -6.45
CA GLY A 33 -4.36 -4.38 -5.17
C GLY A 33 -3.58 -5.38 -4.33
N GLN A 34 -2.98 -6.38 -4.96
CA GLN A 34 -2.11 -7.34 -4.28
C GLN A 34 -0.82 -6.67 -3.80
N TRP A 35 -0.24 -5.82 -4.62
CA TRP A 35 0.97 -5.07 -4.29
C TRP A 35 0.78 -4.21 -3.04
N LEU A 36 -0.34 -3.49 -2.94
CA LEU A 36 -0.61 -2.64 -1.78
C LEU A 36 -0.65 -3.43 -0.48
N ILE A 37 -1.23 -4.63 -0.50
CA ILE A 37 -1.29 -5.49 0.69
C ILE A 37 0.07 -6.13 0.97
N LEU A 38 0.78 -6.58 -0.05
CA LEU A 38 2.13 -7.11 0.11
C LEU A 38 3.06 -6.06 0.75
N ARG A 39 2.98 -4.82 0.28
CA ARG A 39 3.74 -3.70 0.83
C ARG A 39 3.36 -3.42 2.28
N ASP A 40 2.08 -3.44 2.60
CA ASP A 40 1.61 -3.25 3.97
C ASP A 40 2.20 -4.33 4.89
N ILE A 41 2.18 -5.59 4.47
CA ILE A 41 2.77 -6.68 5.24
C ILE A 41 4.27 -6.47 5.41
N ALA A 42 4.96 -6.09 4.34
CA ALA A 42 6.42 -5.84 4.39
C ALA A 42 6.78 -4.77 5.43
N GLU A 43 5.95 -3.73 5.54
CA GLU A 43 6.20 -2.62 6.45
C GLU A 43 5.84 -2.94 7.91
N TYR A 44 4.82 -3.78 8.13
CA TYR A 44 4.23 -3.99 9.46
C TYR A 44 4.33 -5.41 9.98
N GLN A 45 5.01 -6.31 9.26
CA GLN A 45 5.09 -7.71 9.66
C GLN A 45 5.74 -7.91 11.03
N PRO A 46 5.27 -8.85 11.87
CA PRO A 46 4.07 -9.65 11.64
C PRO A 46 2.80 -8.83 11.83
N THR A 47 1.78 -9.06 11.00
CA THR A 47 0.52 -8.35 11.04
C THR A 47 -0.65 -9.32 10.85
N THR A 48 -1.88 -8.82 10.97
CA THR A 48 -3.10 -9.63 10.88
C THR A 48 -4.06 -9.08 9.84
N LEU A 49 -5.02 -9.90 9.42
CA LEU A 49 -6.09 -9.50 8.52
C LEU A 49 -6.82 -8.25 9.04
N ILE A 50 -7.15 -8.24 10.33
CA ILE A 50 -7.88 -7.14 10.96
C ILE A 50 -7.07 -5.85 10.89
N GLU A 51 -5.77 -5.93 11.21
CA GLU A 51 -4.89 -4.78 11.18
C GLU A 51 -4.71 -4.23 9.75
N ILE A 52 -4.56 -5.12 8.76
CA ILE A 52 -4.45 -4.73 7.35
C ILE A 52 -5.74 -4.04 6.89
N SER A 53 -6.89 -4.64 7.19
CA SER A 53 -8.20 -4.08 6.82
C SER A 53 -8.37 -2.67 7.39
N HIS A 54 -7.96 -2.47 8.64
CA HIS A 54 -8.04 -1.17 9.30
C HIS A 54 -7.10 -0.15 8.65
N ARG A 55 -5.81 -0.48 8.50
CA ARG A 55 -4.83 0.44 7.92
C ARG A 55 -5.17 0.83 6.48
N ARG A 56 -5.64 -0.14 5.69
CA ARG A 56 -5.95 0.08 4.28
C ARG A 56 -7.38 0.56 4.04
N ALA A 57 -8.21 0.62 5.10
CA ALA A 57 -9.61 1.00 5.02
C ALA A 57 -10.36 0.16 3.96
N ILE A 58 -10.14 -1.15 3.98
CA ILE A 58 -10.81 -2.09 3.07
C ILE A 58 -11.63 -3.10 3.86
N GLU A 59 -12.64 -3.66 3.20
CA GLU A 59 -13.50 -4.67 3.82
C GLU A 59 -12.73 -5.98 4.00
N LYS A 60 -13.04 -6.69 5.10
CA LYS A 60 -12.38 -7.95 5.43
C LYS A 60 -12.48 -9.01 4.33
N PRO A 61 -13.64 -9.21 3.65
CA PRO A 61 -13.71 -10.17 2.55
C PRO A 61 -12.77 -9.83 1.40
N THR A 62 -12.61 -8.56 1.06
CA THR A 62 -11.69 -8.11 0.02
C THR A 62 -10.24 -8.39 0.42
N ALA A 63 -9.88 -8.06 1.66
CA ALA A 63 -8.53 -8.34 2.18
C ALA A 63 -8.26 -9.85 2.21
N ARG A 64 -9.25 -10.65 2.65
CA ARG A 64 -9.12 -12.10 2.73
C ARG A 64 -8.87 -12.73 1.35
N LYS A 65 -9.60 -12.27 0.34
CA LYS A 65 -9.43 -12.74 -1.04
C LYS A 65 -8.02 -12.43 -1.56
N THR A 66 -7.53 -11.24 -1.31
CA THR A 66 -6.18 -10.83 -1.73
C THR A 66 -5.11 -11.63 -0.99
N LEU A 67 -5.27 -11.83 0.32
CA LEU A 67 -4.35 -12.63 1.11
C LEU A 67 -4.29 -14.06 0.61
N LYS A 68 -5.43 -14.65 0.25
CA LYS A 68 -5.49 -16.00 -0.30
C LYS A 68 -4.63 -16.10 -1.57
N ALA A 69 -4.75 -15.12 -2.47
CA ALA A 69 -3.97 -15.09 -3.70
C ALA A 69 -2.46 -14.98 -3.40
N LEU A 70 -2.08 -14.15 -2.42
CA LEU A 70 -0.67 -14.00 -2.03
C LEU A 70 -0.11 -15.29 -1.40
N ILE A 71 -0.92 -16.00 -0.63
CA ILE A 71 -0.53 -17.31 -0.05
C ILE A 71 -0.35 -18.33 -1.18
N GLU A 72 -1.28 -18.41 -2.10
CA GLU A 72 -1.23 -19.36 -3.23
C GLU A 72 -0.01 -19.11 -4.12
N ASN A 73 0.44 -17.86 -4.24
CA ASN A 73 1.63 -17.50 -5.00
C ASN A 73 2.93 -17.59 -4.18
N ASP A 74 2.85 -18.11 -2.97
CA ASP A 74 3.99 -18.30 -2.07
C ASP A 74 4.72 -16.98 -1.73
N LEU A 75 3.97 -15.90 -1.59
CA LEU A 75 4.53 -14.59 -1.27
C LEU A 75 4.43 -14.24 0.21
N ILE A 76 3.48 -14.84 0.92
CA ILE A 76 3.31 -14.65 2.36
C ILE A 76 3.09 -15.98 3.06
N THR A 77 3.47 -16.02 4.34
CA THR A 77 3.19 -17.16 5.23
C THR A 77 2.22 -16.73 6.32
N VAL A 78 1.49 -17.73 6.83
CA VAL A 78 0.53 -17.55 7.90
C VAL A 78 0.98 -18.39 9.08
N GLU A 79 1.11 -17.76 10.25
CA GLU A 79 1.44 -18.45 11.48
C GLU A 79 0.33 -18.22 12.51
N ASN A 80 -0.07 -19.27 13.19
CA ASN A 80 -1.03 -19.14 14.28
C ASN A 80 -0.34 -18.56 15.51
N SER A 81 -1.06 -17.70 16.23
CA SER A 81 -0.60 -17.21 17.53
C SER A 81 -0.51 -18.37 18.51
N LEU A 82 0.56 -18.40 19.30
CA LEU A 82 0.72 -19.37 20.40
C LEU A 82 -0.28 -19.10 21.53
N GLU A 83 -0.68 -17.84 21.70
CA GLU A 83 -1.57 -17.43 22.78
C GLU A 83 -3.05 -17.51 22.39
N ASP A 84 -3.37 -17.18 21.12
CA ASP A 84 -4.73 -17.20 20.60
C ASP A 84 -4.75 -17.83 19.21
N LYS A 85 -5.28 -19.05 19.13
CA LYS A 85 -5.38 -19.81 17.87
C LYS A 85 -6.28 -19.17 16.81
N ARG A 86 -7.11 -18.20 17.21
CA ARG A 86 -7.96 -17.45 16.26
C ARG A 86 -7.16 -16.40 15.50
N GLN A 87 -6.06 -15.95 16.09
CA GLN A 87 -5.23 -14.89 15.54
C GLN A 87 -4.15 -15.51 14.65
N LYS A 88 -4.07 -15.03 13.41
CA LYS A 88 -3.10 -15.49 12.41
C LYS A 88 -2.19 -14.36 12.03
N PHE A 89 -0.90 -14.55 12.21
CA PHE A 89 0.11 -13.56 11.83
C PHE A 89 0.62 -13.82 10.42
N LEU A 90 0.77 -12.74 9.68
CA LEU A 90 1.20 -12.75 8.28
C LEU A 90 2.59 -12.15 8.18
N THR A 91 3.46 -12.82 7.44
CA THR A 91 4.83 -12.37 7.15
C THR A 91 5.15 -12.68 5.69
N LEU A 92 6.17 -12.02 5.15
CA LEU A 92 6.64 -12.32 3.80
C LEU A 92 7.45 -13.62 3.81
N THR A 93 7.33 -14.37 2.72
CA THR A 93 8.27 -15.46 2.41
C THR A 93 9.57 -14.85 1.85
N PRO A 94 10.66 -15.63 1.73
CA PRO A 94 11.83 -15.13 1.00
C PRO A 94 11.50 -14.68 -0.42
N LYS A 95 10.62 -15.40 -1.12
CA LYS A 95 10.15 -15.03 -2.45
C LYS A 95 9.38 -13.71 -2.43
N GLY A 96 8.50 -13.53 -1.43
CA GLY A 96 7.74 -12.30 -1.24
C GLY A 96 8.63 -11.10 -0.94
N HIS A 97 9.65 -11.32 -0.14
CA HIS A 97 10.62 -10.27 0.20
C HIS A 97 11.42 -9.83 -1.03
N GLU A 98 11.88 -10.79 -1.81
CA GLU A 98 12.59 -10.51 -3.06
C GLU A 98 11.71 -9.74 -4.04
N LEU A 99 10.46 -10.16 -4.23
CA LEU A 99 9.51 -9.47 -5.09
C LEU A 99 9.28 -8.04 -4.61
N TYR A 100 9.08 -7.87 -3.31
CA TYR A 100 8.88 -6.55 -2.71
C TYR A 100 10.04 -5.61 -3.04
N GLU A 101 11.27 -6.06 -2.84
CA GLU A 101 12.46 -5.23 -3.11
C GLU A 101 12.59 -4.86 -4.58
N ILE A 102 12.39 -5.82 -5.48
CA ILE A 102 12.51 -5.58 -6.93
C ILE A 102 11.44 -4.60 -7.41
N VAL A 103 10.20 -4.79 -6.98
CA VAL A 103 9.11 -3.89 -7.38
C VAL A 103 9.33 -2.49 -6.81
N CYS A 104 9.78 -2.38 -5.56
CA CYS A 104 10.10 -1.09 -4.96
C CYS A 104 11.11 -0.31 -5.81
N LEU A 105 12.17 -0.97 -6.27
CA LEU A 105 13.19 -0.34 -7.10
C LEU A 105 12.61 0.13 -8.44
N ASP A 106 11.82 -0.70 -9.11
CA ASP A 106 11.24 -0.35 -10.40
C ASP A 106 10.22 0.79 -10.28
N VAL A 107 9.37 0.75 -9.26
CA VAL A 107 8.40 1.82 -9.00
C VAL A 107 9.11 3.12 -8.63
N GLN A 108 10.17 3.03 -7.84
CA GLN A 108 10.97 4.20 -7.45
C GLN A 108 11.56 4.90 -8.67
N LYS A 109 12.05 4.15 -9.67
CA LYS A 109 12.57 4.72 -10.90
C LYS A 109 11.51 5.54 -11.64
N LEU A 110 10.29 5.02 -11.73
CA LEU A 110 9.17 5.75 -12.31
C LEU A 110 8.89 7.05 -11.55
N GLN A 111 8.80 6.95 -10.22
CA GLN A 111 8.50 8.09 -9.36
C GLN A 111 9.55 9.18 -9.48
N GLN A 112 10.82 8.80 -9.44
CA GLN A 112 11.94 9.74 -9.59
C GLN A 112 11.93 10.41 -10.96
N ALA A 113 11.63 9.65 -12.02
CA ALA A 113 11.56 10.19 -13.38
C ALA A 113 10.46 11.24 -13.52
N VAL A 114 9.31 11.01 -12.88
CA VAL A 114 8.18 11.97 -12.88
C VAL A 114 8.58 13.25 -12.12
N VAL A 115 9.11 13.10 -10.91
CA VAL A 115 9.53 14.23 -10.07
C VAL A 115 10.60 15.07 -10.79
N ALA A 116 11.54 14.42 -11.49
CA ALA A 116 12.62 15.10 -12.22
C ALA A 116 12.10 16.02 -13.33
N LYS A 117 10.89 15.79 -13.83
CA LYS A 117 10.24 16.66 -14.85
C LYS A 117 9.53 17.87 -14.25
N THR A 118 9.52 17.98 -12.94
CA THR A 118 8.89 19.08 -12.21
C THR A 118 9.96 19.99 -11.62
N ASN A 119 9.52 21.14 -11.08
CA ASN A 119 10.39 22.06 -10.33
C ASN A 119 10.18 21.91 -8.81
N ILE A 120 9.63 20.79 -8.37
CA ILE A 120 9.32 20.57 -6.95
C ILE A 120 10.63 20.35 -6.17
N SER A 121 10.80 21.14 -5.09
CA SER A 121 11.94 20.97 -4.19
C SER A 121 11.69 19.85 -3.19
N GLN A 122 12.75 19.37 -2.56
CA GLN A 122 12.63 18.38 -1.48
C GLN A 122 11.80 18.91 -0.32
N ASP A 123 11.95 20.20 0.01
CA ASP A 123 11.17 20.84 1.08
C ASP A 123 9.69 20.85 0.76
N GLN A 124 9.32 21.20 -0.49
CA GLN A 124 7.93 21.16 -0.93
C GLN A 124 7.34 19.77 -0.86
N MET A 125 8.12 18.75 -1.27
CA MET A 125 7.67 17.35 -1.16
C MET A 125 7.45 16.96 0.29
N GLN A 126 8.39 17.30 1.18
CA GLN A 126 8.27 16.96 2.59
C GLN A 126 7.07 17.64 3.25
N GLU A 127 6.85 18.93 2.96
CA GLU A 127 5.68 19.67 3.46
C GLU A 127 4.37 19.04 2.97
N THR A 128 4.31 18.67 1.69
CA THR A 128 3.13 18.02 1.11
C THR A 128 2.88 16.66 1.76
N ILE A 129 3.93 15.87 1.96
CA ILE A 129 3.84 14.57 2.65
C ILE A 129 3.27 14.77 4.06
N ASN A 130 3.76 15.76 4.80
CA ASN A 130 3.29 16.04 6.16
C ASN A 130 1.80 16.42 6.18
N VAL A 131 1.37 17.22 5.22
CA VAL A 131 -0.05 17.59 5.05
C VAL A 131 -0.88 16.35 4.75
N MET A 132 -0.43 15.50 3.81
CA MET A 132 -1.14 14.28 3.45
C MET A 132 -1.25 13.31 4.63
N LYS A 133 -0.21 13.21 5.46
CA LYS A 133 -0.26 12.37 6.66
C LYS A 133 -1.32 12.85 7.65
N GLN A 134 -1.45 14.16 7.85
CA GLN A 134 -2.49 14.71 8.72
C GLN A 134 -3.90 14.38 8.19
N ILE A 135 -4.11 14.58 6.89
CA ILE A 135 -5.40 14.26 6.25
C ILE A 135 -5.69 12.76 6.35
N HIS A 136 -4.70 11.92 6.06
CA HIS A 136 -4.85 10.45 6.13
C HIS A 136 -5.26 10.00 7.53
N GLU A 137 -4.61 10.53 8.56
CA GLU A 137 -4.90 10.19 9.95
C GLU A 137 -6.34 10.52 10.32
N ILE A 138 -6.82 11.71 9.95
CA ILE A 138 -8.19 12.13 10.23
C ILE A 138 -9.19 11.29 9.43
N LEU A 139 -8.95 11.07 8.15
CA LEU A 139 -9.86 10.27 7.32
C LEU A 139 -9.96 8.83 7.80
N LEU A 140 -8.86 8.24 8.21
CA LEU A 140 -8.84 6.87 8.72
C LEU A 140 -9.64 6.76 10.02
N LYS A 141 -9.48 7.71 10.90
CA LYS A 141 -10.20 7.78 12.18
C LYS A 141 -11.71 7.95 11.96
N GLU A 142 -12.08 8.87 11.09
CA GLU A 142 -13.51 9.12 10.76
C GLU A 142 -14.13 7.90 10.08
N ALA A 143 -13.40 7.23 9.17
CA ALA A 143 -13.90 6.05 8.46
C ALA A 143 -14.17 4.88 9.40
N HIS A 144 -13.45 4.79 10.52
CA HIS A 144 -13.63 3.71 11.49
C HIS A 144 -14.44 4.13 12.74
N ASN A 145 -14.91 5.37 12.79
CA ASN A 145 -15.64 5.93 13.93
C ASN A 145 -14.84 5.85 15.24
N ASP A 146 -13.54 6.00 15.14
CA ASP A 146 -12.63 5.95 16.31
C ASP A 146 -12.54 7.27 17.05
#